data_36c37f39327fbb771aa5698ee218a6cc
#
_entry.id   36c37f39327fbb771aa5698ee218a6cc
#
_cell.length_a   1.000
_cell.length_b   1.000
_cell.length_c   1.000
_cell.angle_alpha   90.00
_cell.angle_beta   90.00
_cell.angle_gamma   90.00
#
_symmetry.space_group_name_H-M   'P 1'
#
loop_
_entity.id
_entity.type
_entity.pdbx_description
1 polymer ?
#
loop_
_entity_poly.entity_id
_entity_poly.type
_entity_poly.pdbx_seq_one_letter_code
_entity_poly.pdbx_strand_id
1 'polypeptide(L)'
;MAIVSVLIGLGFTFFSGATEAWLVDALGATGFKGELESVFGRGQIVTGVAMLVGSVAGGFIAQRTSLGVPFVLRGVILIVMFAVAFKLMHDVGFTPRKGGKLSTELRALSSATLQHGWGVPAVKWLMLEGVFVGGVGIYAFYALQPYLLELYGDPHAYQVAGLVAAIVAGAQICGGVAAPRIRSLFHRRTSALLMTGSVSVATLALIGSVNNFYAVIGLIVVWALLSSASRPIRQTYLNGLIPSRERASILSFDSMMASLGGVGVQPTLGRAADVWGYGPSYVIGAAVSALSVPFIFLSRKQNAPADTIEVVEAAVEPQVGPAGIEPATTES
;
A
#
# COMPACT_ATOMS: atom_id res chain seq x y z
N MET A 1 12.04 -16.42 19.91
CA MET A 1 11.00 -15.95 18.97
C MET A 1 10.68 -14.46 19.19
N ALA A 2 10.26 -14.00 20.39
CA ALA A 2 9.85 -12.60 20.62
C ALA A 2 10.90 -11.54 20.21
N ILE A 3 12.18 -11.73 20.58
CA ILE A 3 13.27 -10.80 20.23
C ILE A 3 13.41 -10.64 18.71
N VAL A 4 13.36 -11.74 17.95
CA VAL A 4 13.46 -11.73 16.50
C VAL A 4 12.28 -10.97 15.88
N SER A 5 11.07 -11.17 16.40
CA SER A 5 9.87 -10.45 15.92
C SER A 5 9.97 -8.95 16.21
N VAL A 6 10.50 -8.56 17.38
CA VAL A 6 10.74 -7.14 17.71
C VAL A 6 11.77 -6.52 16.77
N LEU A 7 12.88 -7.22 16.49
CA LEU A 7 13.92 -6.72 15.58
C LEU A 7 13.41 -6.59 14.13
N ILE A 8 12.62 -7.56 13.67
CA ILE A 8 11.97 -7.48 12.34
C ILE A 8 11.02 -6.29 12.31
N GLY A 9 10.17 -6.12 13.33
CA GLY A 9 9.24 -4.99 13.42
C GLY A 9 9.99 -3.65 13.41
N LEU A 10 11.08 -3.55 14.17
CA LEU A 10 11.94 -2.36 14.17
C LEU A 10 12.53 -2.09 12.78
N GLY A 11 13.03 -3.12 12.09
CA GLY A 11 13.51 -3.01 10.72
C GLY A 11 12.44 -2.46 9.75
N PHE A 12 11.20 -2.94 9.88
CA PHE A 12 10.09 -2.42 9.08
C PHE A 12 9.78 -0.95 9.37
N THR A 13 9.92 -0.48 10.61
CA THR A 13 9.68 0.95 10.93
C THR A 13 10.69 1.88 10.28
N PHE A 14 11.96 1.45 10.15
CA PHE A 14 12.98 2.23 9.43
C PHE A 14 12.78 2.23 7.91
N PHE A 15 12.20 1.19 7.36
CA PHE A 15 11.97 1.07 5.93
C PHE A 15 10.64 1.72 5.49
N SER A 16 9.57 1.52 6.24
CA SER A 16 8.25 2.07 5.94
C SER A 16 8.29 3.60 5.88
N GLY A 17 7.54 4.34 5.36
CA GLY A 17 7.53 5.80 5.33
C GLY A 17 8.78 6.46 4.75
N ALA A 18 9.98 6.06 5.18
CA ALA A 18 11.22 6.65 4.71
C ALA A 18 11.47 6.45 3.22
N THR A 19 11.30 5.23 2.71
CA THR A 19 11.48 4.92 1.29
C THR A 19 10.42 5.61 0.43
N GLU A 20 9.17 5.62 0.89
CA GLU A 20 8.07 6.29 0.18
C GLU A 20 8.26 7.80 0.16
N ALA A 21 8.63 8.41 1.30
CA ALA A 21 8.90 9.84 1.38
C ALA A 21 10.07 10.24 0.47
N TRP A 22 11.18 9.49 0.53
CA TRP A 22 12.34 9.71 -0.35
C TRP A 22 11.94 9.67 -1.83
N LEU A 23 11.16 8.67 -2.23
CA LEU A 23 10.71 8.53 -3.62
C LEU A 23 9.90 9.75 -4.09
N VAL A 24 8.95 10.19 -3.29
CA VAL A 24 8.07 11.32 -3.63
C VAL A 24 8.86 12.62 -3.66
N ASP A 25 9.78 12.84 -2.71
CA ASP A 25 10.61 14.04 -2.64
C ASP A 25 11.61 14.08 -3.79
N ALA A 26 12.25 12.96 -4.15
CA ALA A 26 13.15 12.86 -5.29
C ALA A 26 12.43 13.11 -6.63
N LEU A 27 11.22 12.56 -6.80
CA LEU A 27 10.39 12.83 -7.97
C LEU A 27 10.02 14.32 -8.07
N GLY A 28 9.65 14.95 -6.96
CA GLY A 28 9.36 16.38 -6.91
C GLY A 28 10.58 17.22 -7.27
N ALA A 29 11.76 16.92 -6.71
CA ALA A 29 13.01 17.64 -6.95
C ALA A 29 13.53 17.49 -8.39
N THR A 30 13.24 16.36 -9.05
CA THR A 30 13.62 16.12 -10.46
C THR A 30 12.60 16.67 -11.46
N GLY A 31 11.55 17.36 -10.99
CA GLY A 31 10.52 17.96 -11.85
C GLY A 31 9.63 16.92 -12.54
N PHE A 32 9.43 15.76 -11.93
CA PHE A 32 8.55 14.73 -12.46
C PHE A 32 7.10 15.24 -12.58
N LYS A 33 6.57 15.21 -13.81
CA LYS A 33 5.20 15.66 -14.13
C LYS A 33 4.20 14.51 -14.33
N GLY A 34 4.62 13.27 -14.11
CA GLY A 34 3.78 12.10 -14.26
C GLY A 34 2.89 11.85 -13.04
N GLU A 35 2.05 10.84 -13.15
CA GLU A 35 1.12 10.45 -12.08
C GLU A 35 1.81 9.58 -11.03
N LEU A 36 1.70 9.95 -9.76
CA LEU A 36 2.25 9.17 -8.63
C LEU A 36 1.61 7.78 -8.54
N GLU A 37 0.33 7.64 -8.92
CA GLU A 37 -0.34 6.33 -8.98
C GLU A 37 0.37 5.37 -9.93
N SER A 38 0.88 5.86 -11.07
CA SER A 38 1.68 5.05 -12.00
C SER A 38 3.00 4.62 -11.38
N VAL A 39 3.66 5.49 -10.63
CA VAL A 39 4.93 5.18 -9.95
C VAL A 39 4.69 4.12 -8.87
N PHE A 40 3.73 4.33 -7.99
CA PHE A 40 3.38 3.35 -6.95
C PHE A 40 2.84 2.05 -7.55
N GLY A 41 2.08 2.13 -8.66
CA GLY A 41 1.63 0.96 -9.40
C GLY A 41 2.79 0.12 -9.93
N ARG A 42 3.85 0.74 -10.47
CA ARG A 42 5.09 0.04 -10.86
C ARG A 42 5.77 -0.62 -9.66
N GLY A 43 5.77 0.03 -8.50
CA GLY A 43 6.24 -0.55 -7.25
C GLY A 43 5.48 -1.83 -6.89
N GLN A 44 4.14 -1.85 -7.05
CA GLN A 44 3.33 -3.05 -6.83
C GLN A 44 3.66 -4.16 -7.82
N ILE A 45 3.89 -3.83 -9.10
CA ILE A 45 4.32 -4.82 -10.12
C ILE A 45 5.64 -5.47 -9.73
N VAL A 46 6.65 -4.66 -9.37
CA VAL A 46 7.96 -5.16 -8.94
C VAL A 46 7.82 -6.05 -7.70
N THR A 47 7.01 -5.64 -6.72
CA THR A 47 6.73 -6.42 -5.51
C THR A 47 6.06 -7.76 -5.86
N GLY A 48 5.07 -7.76 -6.75
CA GLY A 48 4.38 -8.97 -7.21
C GLY A 48 5.33 -9.93 -7.93
N VAL A 49 6.16 -9.43 -8.84
CA VAL A 49 7.17 -10.24 -9.54
C VAL A 49 8.18 -10.81 -8.55
N ALA A 50 8.70 -9.99 -7.64
CA ALA A 50 9.64 -10.43 -6.62
C ALA A 50 9.03 -11.50 -5.68
N MET A 51 7.75 -11.34 -5.31
CA MET A 51 7.03 -12.31 -4.50
C MET A 51 6.84 -13.63 -5.26
N LEU A 52 6.45 -13.59 -6.53
CA LEU A 52 6.26 -14.79 -7.34
C LEU A 52 7.58 -15.56 -7.52
N VAL A 53 8.63 -14.86 -7.97
CA VAL A 53 9.97 -15.45 -8.16
C VAL A 53 10.53 -15.95 -6.83
N GLY A 54 10.43 -15.14 -5.77
CA GLY A 54 10.93 -15.48 -4.44
C GLY A 54 10.22 -16.69 -3.83
N SER A 55 8.90 -16.81 -4.00
CA SER A 55 8.12 -17.94 -3.50
C SER A 55 8.52 -19.25 -4.22
N VAL A 56 8.62 -19.22 -5.55
CA VAL A 56 8.99 -20.38 -6.35
C VAL A 56 10.44 -20.78 -6.08
N ALA A 57 11.37 -19.84 -6.18
CA ALA A 57 12.79 -20.10 -5.94
C ALA A 57 13.07 -20.53 -4.50
N GLY A 58 12.44 -19.89 -3.53
CA GLY A 58 12.57 -20.22 -2.11
C GLY A 58 12.07 -21.63 -1.79
N GLY A 59 10.91 -22.02 -2.35
CA GLY A 59 10.37 -23.37 -2.21
C GLY A 59 11.30 -24.43 -2.83
N PHE A 60 11.79 -24.19 -4.04
CA PHE A 60 12.73 -25.09 -4.72
C PHE A 60 14.07 -25.25 -3.97
N ILE A 61 14.64 -24.15 -3.46
CA ILE A 61 15.86 -24.18 -2.65
C ILE A 61 15.62 -24.94 -1.35
N ALA A 62 14.52 -24.65 -0.64
CA ALA A 62 14.18 -25.31 0.61
C ALA A 62 14.03 -26.83 0.44
N GLN A 63 13.40 -27.26 -0.64
CA GLN A 63 13.19 -28.68 -0.96
C GLN A 63 14.51 -29.42 -1.21
N ARG A 64 15.50 -28.76 -1.82
CA ARG A 64 16.80 -29.37 -2.15
C ARG A 64 17.86 -29.24 -1.06
N THR A 65 17.63 -28.38 -0.08
CA THR A 65 18.60 -28.08 0.97
C THR A 65 17.98 -28.23 2.35
N SER A 66 17.48 -27.12 2.90
CA SER A 66 16.74 -27.07 4.16
C SER A 66 15.92 -25.78 4.23
N LEU A 67 14.91 -25.74 5.10
CA LEU A 67 14.09 -24.54 5.34
C LEU A 67 14.90 -23.32 5.83
N GLY A 68 16.10 -23.54 6.40
CA GLY A 68 16.97 -22.46 6.86
C GLY A 68 17.68 -21.72 5.73
N VAL A 69 18.02 -22.39 4.61
CA VAL A 69 18.81 -21.79 3.52
C VAL A 69 18.13 -20.60 2.86
N PRO A 70 16.82 -20.60 2.55
CA PRO A 70 16.12 -19.41 2.04
C PRO A 70 16.21 -18.20 2.97
N PHE A 71 16.19 -18.40 4.31
CA PHE A 71 16.34 -17.30 5.27
C PHE A 71 17.74 -16.71 5.25
N VAL A 72 18.78 -17.55 5.15
CA VAL A 72 20.18 -17.07 5.02
C VAL A 72 20.35 -16.30 3.70
N LEU A 73 19.82 -16.84 2.59
CA LEU A 73 19.86 -16.18 1.28
C LEU A 73 19.15 -14.82 1.32
N ARG A 74 17.99 -14.74 1.98
CA ARG A 74 17.30 -13.48 2.22
C ARG A 74 18.19 -12.48 2.97
N GLY A 75 18.92 -12.93 4.00
CA GLY A 75 19.87 -12.09 4.73
C GLY A 75 20.95 -11.52 3.83
N VAL A 76 21.56 -12.34 2.96
CA VAL A 76 22.56 -11.90 1.98
C VAL A 76 21.97 -10.89 0.99
N ILE A 77 20.78 -11.15 0.45
CA ILE A 77 20.10 -10.22 -0.46
C ILE A 77 19.84 -8.88 0.22
N LEU A 78 19.41 -8.87 1.48
CA LEU A 78 19.19 -7.63 2.24
C LEU A 78 20.49 -6.84 2.45
N ILE A 79 21.64 -7.49 2.68
CA ILE A 79 22.94 -6.84 2.78
C ILE A 79 23.34 -6.21 1.43
N VAL A 80 23.14 -6.94 0.34
CA VAL A 80 23.38 -6.40 -1.02
C VAL A 80 22.47 -5.19 -1.29
N MET A 81 21.17 -5.31 -0.96
CA MET A 81 20.23 -4.20 -1.11
C MET A 81 20.61 -2.99 -0.26
N PHE A 82 21.11 -3.20 0.96
CA PHE A 82 21.64 -2.11 1.78
C PHE A 82 22.82 -1.41 1.11
N ALA A 83 23.78 -2.16 0.55
CA ALA A 83 24.93 -1.59 -0.15
C ALA A 83 24.51 -0.81 -1.41
N VAL A 84 23.53 -1.32 -2.16
CA VAL A 84 22.94 -0.64 -3.33
C VAL A 84 22.23 0.65 -2.91
N ALA A 85 21.39 0.58 -1.90
CA ALA A 85 20.67 1.75 -1.38
C ALA A 85 21.65 2.82 -0.88
N PHE A 86 22.67 2.44 -0.13
CA PHE A 86 23.70 3.35 0.39
C PHE A 86 24.46 4.07 -0.74
N LYS A 87 24.68 3.41 -1.87
CA LYS A 87 25.39 4.00 -3.02
C LYS A 87 24.50 4.83 -3.93
N LEU A 88 23.23 4.45 -4.10
CA LEU A 88 22.36 5.04 -5.12
C LEU A 88 21.28 5.96 -4.57
N MET A 89 20.85 5.76 -3.33
CA MET A 89 19.84 6.62 -2.70
C MET A 89 20.53 7.81 -2.05
N HIS A 90 20.57 8.92 -2.77
CA HIS A 90 21.04 10.19 -2.25
C HIS A 90 19.85 11.04 -1.81
N ASP A 91 20.04 11.91 -0.82
CA ASP A 91 19.04 12.86 -0.36
C ASP A 91 18.83 13.96 -1.41
N VAL A 92 17.90 13.72 -2.35
CA VAL A 92 17.52 14.66 -3.39
C VAL A 92 16.20 15.32 -2.98
N GLY A 93 16.19 16.65 -2.97
CA GLY A 93 14.98 17.41 -2.61
C GLY A 93 14.69 17.50 -1.10
N PHE A 94 15.54 16.90 -0.26
CA PHE A 94 15.42 16.95 1.20
C PHE A 94 16.55 17.78 1.82
N THR A 95 16.22 18.75 2.67
CA THR A 95 17.20 19.52 3.44
C THR A 95 17.20 19.04 4.89
N PRO A 96 18.24 18.30 5.33
CA PRO A 96 18.32 17.82 6.70
C PRO A 96 18.50 18.97 7.67
N ARG A 97 17.79 18.94 8.78
CA ARG A 97 17.94 19.89 9.88
C ARG A 97 19.23 19.59 10.63
N LYS A 98 20.20 20.50 10.61
CA LYS A 98 21.46 20.36 11.36
C LYS A 98 21.36 21.11 12.69
N GLY A 99 21.60 20.42 13.81
CA GLY A 99 21.90 21.01 15.11
C GLY A 99 20.69 21.27 16.00
N GLY A 100 20.35 20.28 16.84
CA GLY A 100 19.43 20.38 17.95
C GLY A 100 19.70 19.28 18.98
N LYS A 101 19.26 19.44 20.22
CA LYS A 101 19.28 18.31 21.17
C LYS A 101 18.27 17.26 20.68
N LEU A 102 18.67 16.00 20.61
CA LEU A 102 17.85 14.89 20.14
C LEU A 102 16.44 14.88 20.79
N SER A 103 16.35 15.16 22.09
CA SER A 103 15.08 15.23 22.81
C SER A 103 14.17 16.38 22.31
N THR A 104 14.74 17.53 21.94
CA THR A 104 13.99 18.66 21.41
C THR A 104 13.52 18.37 19.99
N GLU A 105 14.35 17.72 19.18
CA GLU A 105 13.97 17.33 17.81
C GLU A 105 12.92 16.23 17.82
N LEU A 106 13.04 15.21 18.66
CA LEU A 106 12.03 14.17 18.83
C LEU A 106 10.68 14.76 19.28
N ARG A 107 10.71 15.73 20.20
CA ARG A 107 9.49 16.41 20.64
C ARG A 107 8.88 17.28 19.52
N ALA A 108 9.71 17.96 18.75
CA ALA A 108 9.26 18.75 17.61
C ALA A 108 8.68 17.86 16.50
N LEU A 109 9.33 16.72 16.18
CA LEU A 109 8.84 15.76 15.23
C LEU A 109 7.52 15.13 15.68
N SER A 110 7.41 14.71 16.95
CA SER A 110 6.15 14.16 17.47
C SER A 110 5.03 15.21 17.48
N SER A 111 5.33 16.44 17.83
CA SER A 111 4.37 17.57 17.76
C SER A 111 3.93 17.84 16.31
N ALA A 112 4.87 17.89 15.37
CA ALA A 112 4.57 18.09 13.95
C ALA A 112 3.75 16.92 13.36
N THR A 113 4.10 15.68 13.72
CA THR A 113 3.35 14.49 13.32
C THR A 113 1.91 14.52 13.86
N LEU A 114 1.73 14.94 15.10
CA LEU A 114 0.39 15.12 15.68
C LEU A 114 -0.36 16.27 15.03
N GLN A 115 0.28 17.39 14.74
CA GLN A 115 -0.37 18.56 14.12
C GLN A 115 -0.72 18.30 12.65
N HIS A 116 0.20 17.81 11.84
CA HIS A 116 0.00 17.61 10.39
C HIS A 116 -0.55 16.23 10.04
N GLY A 117 -0.38 15.22 10.90
CA GLY A 117 -1.00 13.92 10.75
C GLY A 117 -2.41 13.91 11.35
N TRP A 118 -2.48 13.95 12.69
CA TRP A 118 -3.76 13.86 13.40
C TRP A 118 -4.58 15.15 13.34
N GLY A 119 -3.93 16.32 13.29
CA GLY A 119 -4.58 17.64 13.22
C GLY A 119 -5.18 17.95 11.85
N VAL A 120 -4.74 17.31 10.77
CA VAL A 120 -5.34 17.44 9.44
C VAL A 120 -6.49 16.45 9.30
N PRO A 121 -7.76 16.89 9.25
CA PRO A 121 -8.90 15.97 9.31
C PRO A 121 -8.88 14.90 8.22
N ALA A 122 -8.50 15.25 6.98
CA ALA A 122 -8.43 14.28 5.87
C ALA A 122 -7.40 13.16 6.13
N VAL A 123 -6.22 13.51 6.68
CA VAL A 123 -5.16 12.55 7.04
C VAL A 123 -5.60 11.69 8.22
N LYS A 124 -6.17 12.30 9.27
CA LYS A 124 -6.68 11.59 10.44
C LYS A 124 -7.69 10.50 10.06
N TRP A 125 -8.64 10.82 9.20
CA TRP A 125 -9.65 9.86 8.78
C TRP A 125 -9.06 8.71 7.96
N LEU A 126 -8.05 8.97 7.11
CA LEU A 126 -7.31 7.90 6.41
C LEU A 126 -6.51 7.01 7.36
N MET A 127 -5.88 7.58 8.38
CA MET A 127 -5.17 6.79 9.39
C MET A 127 -6.13 5.89 10.18
N LEU A 128 -7.30 6.39 10.55
CA LEU A 128 -8.34 5.60 11.23
C LEU A 128 -8.89 4.48 10.32
N GLU A 129 -9.06 4.74 9.03
CA GLU A 129 -9.40 3.71 8.05
C GLU A 129 -8.35 2.58 8.07
N GLY A 130 -7.05 2.95 8.07
CA GLY A 130 -5.93 2.01 8.09
C GLY A 130 -5.94 1.06 9.29
N VAL A 131 -6.43 1.49 10.45
CA VAL A 131 -6.57 0.64 11.66
C VAL A 131 -7.44 -0.58 11.39
N PHE A 132 -8.56 -0.40 10.69
CA PHE A 132 -9.51 -1.49 10.43
C PHE A 132 -9.06 -2.36 9.27
N VAL A 133 -8.57 -1.75 8.18
CA VAL A 133 -8.16 -2.48 6.97
C VAL A 133 -6.84 -3.22 7.17
N GLY A 134 -5.86 -2.62 7.88
CA GLY A 134 -4.52 -3.19 8.06
C GLY A 134 -4.54 -4.53 8.79
N GLY A 135 -5.22 -4.59 9.93
CA GLY A 135 -5.31 -5.82 10.73
C GLY A 135 -6.04 -6.96 10.02
N VAL A 136 -7.18 -6.64 9.39
CA VAL A 136 -7.95 -7.62 8.62
C VAL A 136 -7.18 -8.10 7.40
N GLY A 137 -6.49 -7.20 6.68
CA GLY A 137 -5.72 -7.55 5.49
C GLY A 137 -4.59 -8.54 5.78
N ILE A 138 -3.87 -8.34 6.89
CA ILE A 138 -2.81 -9.28 7.33
C ILE A 138 -3.42 -10.62 7.72
N TYR A 139 -4.48 -10.62 8.54
CA TYR A 139 -5.17 -11.84 8.93
C TYR A 139 -5.67 -12.60 7.69
N ALA A 140 -6.40 -11.93 6.81
CA ALA A 140 -6.97 -12.54 5.61
C ALA A 140 -5.88 -13.21 4.76
N PHE A 141 -4.73 -12.55 4.56
CA PHE A 141 -3.62 -13.09 3.79
C PHE A 141 -3.08 -14.40 4.39
N TYR A 142 -2.85 -14.46 5.70
CA TYR A 142 -2.31 -15.65 6.35
C TYR A 142 -3.35 -16.77 6.51
N ALA A 143 -4.61 -16.43 6.73
CA ALA A 143 -5.70 -17.39 6.89
C ALA A 143 -6.16 -18.02 5.56
N LEU A 144 -5.81 -17.42 4.40
CA LEU A 144 -6.20 -17.95 3.08
C LEU A 144 -5.65 -19.36 2.84
N GLN A 145 -4.40 -19.60 3.22
CA GLN A 145 -3.77 -20.92 2.96
C GLN A 145 -4.48 -22.05 3.70
N PRO A 146 -4.61 -22.02 5.05
CA PRO A 146 -5.31 -23.08 5.77
C PRO A 146 -6.79 -23.17 5.41
N TYR A 147 -7.45 -22.04 5.11
CA TYR A 147 -8.85 -22.06 4.70
C TYR A 147 -9.07 -22.74 3.35
N LEU A 148 -8.22 -22.50 2.36
CA LEU A 148 -8.30 -23.21 1.08
C LEU A 148 -7.96 -24.70 1.21
N LEU A 149 -7.04 -25.08 2.09
CA LEU A 149 -6.76 -26.48 2.39
C LEU A 149 -7.97 -27.18 3.03
N GLU A 150 -8.68 -26.49 3.95
CA GLU A 150 -9.91 -26.99 4.56
C GLU A 150 -11.01 -27.18 3.50
N LEU A 151 -11.24 -26.19 2.63
CA LEU A 151 -12.23 -26.28 1.55
C LEU A 151 -11.87 -27.34 0.49
N TYR A 152 -10.59 -27.59 0.26
CA TYR A 152 -10.11 -28.62 -0.66
C TYR A 152 -10.26 -30.03 -0.06
N GLY A 153 -10.29 -30.14 1.26
CA GLY A 153 -10.46 -31.40 1.98
C GLY A 153 -9.17 -32.25 2.13
N ASP A 154 -8.00 -31.69 1.75
CA ASP A 154 -6.71 -32.35 1.93
C ASP A 154 -5.68 -31.35 2.54
N PRO A 155 -5.32 -31.52 3.84
CA PRO A 155 -4.35 -30.68 4.50
C PRO A 155 -2.93 -30.81 3.99
N HIS A 156 -2.61 -31.83 3.18
CA HIS A 156 -1.29 -32.06 2.59
C HIS A 156 -1.19 -31.58 1.14
N ALA A 157 -2.23 -30.96 0.60
CA ALA A 157 -2.22 -30.42 -0.76
C ALA A 157 -1.39 -29.12 -0.85
N TYR A 158 -0.07 -29.20 -0.65
CA TYR A 158 0.86 -28.07 -0.65
C TYR A 158 0.79 -27.21 -1.92
N GLN A 159 0.38 -27.78 -3.04
CA GLN A 159 0.10 -27.06 -4.27
C GLN A 159 -1.01 -26.01 -4.12
N VAL A 160 -2.00 -26.23 -3.26
CA VAL A 160 -3.06 -25.27 -2.95
C VAL A 160 -2.50 -24.08 -2.18
N ALA A 161 -1.58 -24.32 -1.23
CA ALA A 161 -0.88 -23.23 -0.53
C ALA A 161 -0.04 -22.37 -1.50
N GLY A 162 0.64 -23.01 -2.48
CA GLY A 162 1.35 -22.31 -3.55
C GLY A 162 0.44 -21.47 -4.45
N LEU A 163 -0.77 -21.96 -4.70
CA LEU A 163 -1.78 -21.22 -5.47
C LEU A 163 -2.14 -19.88 -4.83
N VAL A 164 -2.30 -19.83 -3.50
CA VAL A 164 -2.56 -18.57 -2.77
C VAL A 164 -1.46 -17.54 -3.02
N ALA A 165 -0.20 -17.97 -2.89
CA ALA A 165 0.94 -17.06 -3.13
C ALA A 165 0.95 -16.56 -4.58
N ALA A 166 0.65 -17.42 -5.55
CA ALA A 166 0.57 -17.06 -6.97
C ALA A 166 -0.58 -16.07 -7.25
N ILE A 167 -1.75 -16.29 -6.66
CA ILE A 167 -2.91 -15.39 -6.78
C ILE A 167 -2.55 -14.01 -6.24
N VAL A 168 -1.99 -13.92 -5.04
CA VAL A 168 -1.64 -12.63 -4.42
C VAL A 168 -0.55 -11.92 -5.22
N ALA A 169 0.48 -12.63 -5.67
CA ALA A 169 1.53 -12.07 -6.51
C ALA A 169 0.98 -11.57 -7.86
N GLY A 170 0.15 -12.37 -8.53
CA GLY A 170 -0.54 -11.98 -9.76
C GLY A 170 -1.45 -10.76 -9.55
N ALA A 171 -2.18 -10.72 -8.44
CA ALA A 171 -3.03 -9.60 -8.09
C ALA A 171 -2.22 -8.31 -7.84
N GLN A 172 -1.02 -8.40 -7.25
CA GLN A 172 -0.14 -7.23 -7.09
C GLN A 172 0.31 -6.68 -8.43
N ILE A 173 0.68 -7.56 -9.37
CA ILE A 173 1.07 -7.15 -10.73
C ILE A 173 -0.12 -6.51 -11.45
N CYS A 174 -1.24 -7.21 -11.53
CA CYS A 174 -2.44 -6.73 -12.24
C CYS A 174 -3.04 -5.49 -11.57
N GLY A 175 -3.05 -5.44 -10.24
CA GLY A 175 -3.53 -4.30 -9.47
C GLY A 175 -2.67 -3.05 -9.69
N GLY A 176 -1.34 -3.22 -9.76
CA GLY A 176 -0.44 -2.13 -10.12
C GLY A 176 -0.72 -1.54 -11.50
N VAL A 177 -1.00 -2.39 -12.49
CA VAL A 177 -1.41 -1.95 -13.85
C VAL A 177 -2.80 -1.33 -13.87
N ALA A 178 -3.72 -1.87 -13.07
CA ALA A 178 -5.11 -1.43 -13.03
C ALA A 178 -5.32 -0.12 -12.27
N ALA A 179 -4.45 0.21 -11.31
CA ALA A 179 -4.63 1.36 -10.43
C ALA A 179 -4.86 2.70 -11.15
N PRO A 180 -4.05 3.10 -12.17
CA PRO A 180 -4.29 4.32 -12.92
C PRO A 180 -5.62 4.29 -13.69
N ARG A 181 -6.00 3.12 -14.24
CA ARG A 181 -7.26 2.95 -14.96
C ARG A 181 -8.47 3.04 -14.02
N ILE A 182 -8.42 2.38 -12.87
CA ILE A 182 -9.48 2.48 -11.85
C ILE A 182 -9.62 3.93 -11.38
N ARG A 183 -8.50 4.59 -11.11
CA ARG A 183 -8.49 6.00 -10.72
C ARG A 183 -9.17 6.87 -11.80
N SER A 184 -8.87 6.69 -13.08
CA SER A 184 -9.42 7.50 -14.17
C SER A 184 -10.94 7.36 -14.37
N LEU A 185 -11.57 6.33 -13.82
CA LEU A 185 -13.02 6.17 -13.81
C LEU A 185 -13.72 7.09 -12.82
N PHE A 186 -12.98 7.77 -11.95
CA PHE A 186 -13.54 8.61 -10.90
C PHE A 186 -12.93 10.01 -10.93
N HIS A 187 -13.73 11.01 -10.57
CA HIS A 187 -13.27 12.39 -10.43
C HIS A 187 -12.53 12.63 -9.11
N ARG A 188 -12.65 11.72 -8.15
CA ARG A 188 -12.04 11.82 -6.82
C ARG A 188 -11.39 10.51 -6.40
N ARG A 189 -10.21 10.59 -5.79
CA ARG A 189 -9.49 9.43 -5.25
C ARG A 189 -10.29 8.72 -4.16
N THR A 190 -10.94 9.49 -3.29
CA THR A 190 -11.83 8.93 -2.25
C THR A 190 -13.02 8.15 -2.82
N SER A 191 -13.55 8.54 -3.99
CA SER A 191 -14.62 7.77 -4.65
C SER A 191 -14.12 6.41 -5.13
N ALA A 192 -12.91 6.35 -5.69
CA ALA A 192 -12.27 5.08 -6.06
C ALA A 192 -12.02 4.21 -4.82
N LEU A 193 -11.53 4.81 -3.73
CA LEU A 193 -11.30 4.10 -2.46
C LEU A 193 -12.61 3.59 -1.83
N LEU A 194 -13.69 4.37 -1.87
CA LEU A 194 -15.02 3.94 -1.39
C LEU A 194 -15.53 2.75 -2.18
N MET A 195 -15.44 2.79 -3.51
CA MET A 195 -15.87 1.68 -4.36
C MET A 195 -15.01 0.44 -4.10
N THR A 196 -13.67 0.54 -4.19
CA THR A 196 -12.79 -0.61 -3.98
C THR A 196 -12.90 -1.17 -2.57
N GLY A 197 -13.01 -0.32 -1.55
CA GLY A 197 -13.19 -0.73 -0.15
C GLY A 197 -14.53 -1.44 0.07
N SER A 198 -15.64 -0.87 -0.40
CA SER A 198 -16.97 -1.50 -0.24
C SER A 198 -17.06 -2.84 -0.97
N VAL A 199 -16.54 -2.94 -2.18
CA VAL A 199 -16.52 -4.22 -2.92
C VAL A 199 -15.58 -5.22 -2.25
N SER A 200 -14.43 -4.79 -1.69
CA SER A 200 -13.53 -5.66 -0.91
C SER A 200 -14.22 -6.21 0.34
N VAL A 201 -14.99 -5.39 1.07
CA VAL A 201 -15.79 -5.84 2.22
C VAL A 201 -16.82 -6.88 1.81
N ALA A 202 -17.59 -6.60 0.76
CA ALA A 202 -18.59 -7.56 0.24
C ALA A 202 -17.92 -8.87 -0.19
N THR A 203 -16.78 -8.79 -0.87
CA THR A 203 -16.02 -9.97 -1.31
C THR A 203 -15.49 -10.79 -0.13
N LEU A 204 -14.97 -10.15 0.93
CA LEU A 204 -14.56 -10.84 2.16
C LEU A 204 -15.74 -11.55 2.84
N ALA A 205 -16.92 -10.91 2.91
CA ALA A 205 -18.12 -11.53 3.46
C ALA A 205 -18.55 -12.74 2.64
N LEU A 206 -18.48 -12.66 1.32
CA LEU A 206 -18.79 -13.77 0.41
C LEU A 206 -17.76 -14.91 0.54
N ILE A 207 -16.45 -14.60 0.66
CA ILE A 207 -15.41 -15.60 0.92
C ILE A 207 -15.77 -16.43 2.16
N GLY A 208 -16.22 -15.77 3.23
CA GLY A 208 -16.58 -16.47 4.47
C GLY A 208 -17.93 -17.20 4.45
N SER A 209 -18.80 -16.88 3.49
CA SER A 209 -20.17 -17.44 3.41
C SER A 209 -20.31 -18.57 2.38
N VAL A 210 -19.36 -18.72 1.48
CA VAL A 210 -19.41 -19.69 0.36
C VAL A 210 -18.51 -20.89 0.68
N ASN A 211 -19.08 -22.09 0.65
CA ASN A 211 -18.38 -23.36 0.92
C ASN A 211 -17.97 -24.09 -0.37
N ASN A 212 -17.64 -23.35 -1.42
CA ASN A 212 -17.19 -23.93 -2.69
C ASN A 212 -15.77 -23.45 -3.01
N PHE A 213 -14.84 -24.38 -3.10
CA PHE A 213 -13.42 -24.12 -3.33
C PHE A 213 -13.15 -23.21 -4.53
N TYR A 214 -13.75 -23.49 -5.68
CA TYR A 214 -13.50 -22.72 -6.91
C TYR A 214 -14.12 -21.33 -6.85
N ALA A 215 -15.32 -21.22 -6.26
CA ALA A 215 -15.96 -19.91 -6.04
C ALA A 215 -15.14 -19.04 -5.10
N VAL A 216 -14.62 -19.61 -4.01
CA VAL A 216 -13.75 -18.90 -3.07
C VAL A 216 -12.45 -18.45 -3.74
N ILE A 217 -11.83 -19.26 -4.60
CA ILE A 217 -10.65 -18.84 -5.39
C ILE A 217 -11.00 -17.62 -6.25
N GLY A 218 -12.12 -17.64 -6.97
CA GLY A 218 -12.56 -16.50 -7.78
C GLY A 218 -12.76 -15.22 -6.95
N LEU A 219 -13.37 -15.36 -5.76
CA LEU A 219 -13.54 -14.24 -4.82
C LEU A 219 -12.22 -13.73 -4.26
N ILE A 220 -11.26 -14.62 -3.97
CA ILE A 220 -9.90 -14.24 -3.54
C ILE A 220 -9.19 -13.42 -4.61
N VAL A 221 -9.29 -13.83 -5.88
CA VAL A 221 -8.72 -13.08 -7.01
C VAL A 221 -9.31 -11.67 -7.05
N VAL A 222 -10.63 -11.53 -6.96
CA VAL A 222 -11.30 -10.22 -6.96
C VAL A 222 -10.84 -9.38 -5.77
N TRP A 223 -10.86 -9.93 -4.56
CA TRP A 223 -10.40 -9.23 -3.35
C TRP A 223 -8.94 -8.77 -3.45
N ALA A 224 -8.06 -9.66 -3.91
CA ALA A 224 -6.63 -9.36 -4.02
C ALA A 224 -6.36 -8.28 -5.09
N LEU A 225 -7.05 -8.31 -6.23
CA LEU A 225 -6.97 -7.28 -7.27
C LEU A 225 -7.41 -5.90 -6.75
N LEU A 226 -8.57 -5.83 -6.11
CA LEU A 226 -9.10 -4.58 -5.56
C LEU A 226 -8.19 -4.02 -4.47
N SER A 227 -7.72 -4.86 -3.55
CA SER A 227 -6.80 -4.47 -2.48
C SER A 227 -5.47 -3.97 -3.02
N SER A 228 -4.94 -4.62 -4.07
CA SER A 228 -3.68 -4.20 -4.69
C SER A 228 -3.82 -2.91 -5.50
N ALA A 229 -4.93 -2.71 -6.20
CA ALA A 229 -5.19 -1.51 -6.97
C ALA A 229 -5.50 -0.29 -6.08
N SER A 230 -6.14 -0.49 -4.92
CA SER A 230 -6.45 0.61 -4.00
C SER A 230 -5.22 1.22 -3.33
N ARG A 231 -4.16 0.43 -3.11
CA ARG A 231 -2.93 0.89 -2.44
C ARG A 231 -2.27 2.10 -3.11
N PRO A 232 -1.94 2.09 -4.41
CA PRO A 232 -1.35 3.25 -5.08
C PRO A 232 -2.24 4.50 -5.00
N ILE A 233 -3.56 4.33 -5.12
CA ILE A 233 -4.52 5.43 -5.03
C ILE A 233 -4.50 6.05 -3.62
N ARG A 234 -4.51 5.22 -2.57
CA ARG A 234 -4.41 5.66 -1.18
C ARG A 234 -3.08 6.35 -0.89
N GLN A 235 -1.97 5.77 -1.36
CA GLN A 235 -0.63 6.34 -1.20
C GLN A 235 -0.54 7.73 -1.86
N THR A 236 -1.00 7.87 -3.09
CA THR A 236 -0.99 9.17 -3.77
C THR A 236 -1.85 10.18 -3.05
N TYR A 237 -3.05 9.80 -2.59
CA TYR A 237 -3.93 10.71 -1.86
C TYR A 237 -3.27 11.16 -0.55
N LEU A 238 -2.74 10.22 0.24
CA LEU A 238 -2.07 10.53 1.51
C LEU A 238 -0.86 11.43 1.30
N ASN A 239 0.01 11.11 0.32
CA ASN A 239 1.20 11.92 0.02
C ASN A 239 0.87 13.33 -0.45
N GLY A 240 -0.25 13.52 -1.15
CA GLY A 240 -0.73 14.84 -1.57
C GLY A 240 -1.30 15.70 -0.42
N LEU A 241 -1.58 15.10 0.74
CA LEU A 241 -2.08 15.81 1.93
C LEU A 241 -0.95 16.22 2.89
N ILE A 242 0.26 15.66 2.73
CA ILE A 242 1.34 15.77 3.70
C ILE A 242 2.44 16.69 3.17
N PRO A 243 2.90 17.70 3.97
CA PRO A 243 4.07 18.48 3.61
C PRO A 243 5.33 17.61 3.49
N SER A 244 6.20 17.91 2.52
CA SER A 244 7.43 17.16 2.27
C SER A 244 8.28 16.99 3.53
N ARG A 245 8.39 18.02 4.33
CA ARG A 245 9.22 18.06 5.53
C ARG A 245 8.84 17.02 6.59
N GLU A 246 7.56 16.75 6.78
CA GLU A 246 7.02 15.82 7.79
C GLU A 246 6.60 14.47 7.19
N ARG A 247 6.75 14.29 5.87
CA ARG A 247 6.21 13.14 5.12
C ARG A 247 6.64 11.81 5.69
N ALA A 248 7.95 11.59 5.90
CA ALA A 248 8.46 10.33 6.44
C ALA A 248 7.86 9.99 7.82
N SER A 249 7.76 10.98 8.71
CA SER A 249 7.21 10.79 10.06
C SER A 249 5.71 10.48 10.04
N ILE A 250 4.94 11.17 9.18
CA ILE A 250 3.50 10.98 9.08
C ILE A 250 3.16 9.63 8.41
N LEU A 251 3.91 9.22 7.38
CA LEU A 251 3.77 7.90 6.76
C LEU A 251 4.14 6.77 7.71
N SER A 252 5.18 6.96 8.53
CA SER A 252 5.54 6.00 9.59
C SER A 252 4.44 5.91 10.66
N PHE A 253 3.81 7.04 11.01
CA PHE A 253 2.69 7.06 11.94
C PHE A 253 1.44 6.39 11.35
N ASP A 254 1.13 6.60 10.07
CA ASP A 254 0.06 5.88 9.36
C ASP A 254 0.29 4.35 9.38
N SER A 255 1.51 3.91 9.08
CA SER A 255 1.90 2.49 9.16
C SER A 255 1.77 1.93 10.57
N MET A 256 2.13 2.72 11.58
CA MET A 256 1.98 2.34 13.00
C MET A 256 0.50 2.19 13.37
N MET A 257 -0.36 3.11 12.94
CA MET A 257 -1.81 3.03 13.18
C MET A 257 -2.42 1.77 12.55
N ALA A 258 -2.06 1.44 11.32
CA ALA A 258 -2.47 0.19 10.66
C ALA A 258 -1.99 -1.05 11.42
N SER A 259 -0.75 -1.03 11.94
CA SER A 259 -0.19 -2.11 12.73
C SER A 259 -0.88 -2.27 14.09
N LEU A 260 -1.24 -1.15 14.76
CA LEU A 260 -2.00 -1.17 16.01
C LEU A 260 -3.36 -1.84 15.84
N GLY A 261 -4.04 -1.60 14.71
CA GLY A 261 -5.26 -2.33 14.37
C GLY A 261 -5.03 -3.84 14.32
N GLY A 262 -3.87 -4.26 13.77
CA GLY A 262 -3.47 -5.66 13.72
C GLY A 262 -3.32 -6.33 15.09
N VAL A 263 -2.85 -5.60 16.11
CA VAL A 263 -2.67 -6.12 17.47
C VAL A 263 -3.98 -6.62 18.09
N GLY A 264 -5.09 -5.92 17.82
CA GLY A 264 -6.41 -6.32 18.30
C GLY A 264 -7.13 -7.29 17.35
N VAL A 265 -7.13 -6.97 16.06
CA VAL A 265 -7.92 -7.67 15.05
C VAL A 265 -7.40 -9.08 14.77
N GLN A 266 -6.07 -9.26 14.63
CA GLN A 266 -5.50 -10.56 14.26
C GLN A 266 -5.77 -11.66 15.31
N PRO A 267 -5.52 -11.46 16.61
CA PRO A 267 -5.84 -12.46 17.63
C PRO A 267 -7.35 -12.75 17.71
N THR A 268 -8.18 -11.71 17.56
CA THR A 268 -9.64 -11.85 17.61
C THR A 268 -10.16 -12.70 16.46
N LEU A 269 -9.70 -12.43 15.24
CA LEU A 269 -10.08 -13.21 14.06
C LEU A 269 -9.44 -14.62 14.08
N GLY A 270 -8.22 -14.77 14.58
CA GLY A 270 -7.59 -16.07 14.81
C GLY A 270 -8.41 -16.90 15.79
N ARG A 271 -8.82 -16.32 16.92
CA ARG A 271 -9.69 -17.01 17.89
C ARG A 271 -11.07 -17.35 17.31
N ALA A 272 -11.62 -16.47 16.48
CA ALA A 272 -12.86 -16.75 15.75
C ALA A 272 -12.70 -17.95 14.80
N ALA A 273 -11.57 -18.05 14.11
CA ALA A 273 -11.26 -19.21 13.27
C ALA A 273 -11.13 -20.49 14.07
N ASP A 274 -10.47 -20.46 15.24
CA ASP A 274 -10.32 -21.63 16.12
C ASP A 274 -11.67 -22.13 16.67
N VAL A 275 -12.60 -21.23 16.96
CA VAL A 275 -13.87 -21.58 17.62
C VAL A 275 -14.98 -21.87 16.61
N TRP A 276 -15.06 -21.10 15.54
CA TRP A 276 -16.18 -21.14 14.58
C TRP A 276 -15.77 -21.54 13.17
N GLY A 277 -14.47 -21.73 12.91
CA GLY A 277 -13.90 -22.02 11.59
C GLY A 277 -13.54 -20.76 10.81
N TYR A 278 -12.84 -20.97 9.69
CA TYR A 278 -12.34 -19.86 8.86
C TYR A 278 -13.47 -19.05 8.20
N GLY A 279 -14.54 -19.69 7.71
CA GLY A 279 -15.66 -18.99 7.07
C GLY A 279 -16.23 -17.86 7.96
N PRO A 280 -16.75 -18.15 9.15
CA PRO A 280 -17.22 -17.13 10.08
C PRO A 280 -16.18 -16.07 10.44
N SER A 281 -14.90 -16.43 10.56
CA SER A 281 -13.84 -15.46 10.83
C SER A 281 -13.66 -14.45 9.70
N TYR A 282 -13.82 -14.84 8.44
CA TYR A 282 -13.84 -13.93 7.29
C TYR A 282 -15.05 -13.01 7.29
N VAL A 283 -16.22 -13.50 7.67
CA VAL A 283 -17.43 -12.66 7.82
C VAL A 283 -17.23 -11.61 8.90
N ILE A 284 -16.68 -11.98 10.06
CA ILE A 284 -16.33 -11.04 11.14
C ILE A 284 -15.28 -10.04 10.64
N GLY A 285 -14.24 -10.50 9.92
CA GLY A 285 -13.25 -9.64 9.29
C GLY A 285 -13.87 -8.65 8.32
N ALA A 286 -14.83 -9.06 7.51
CA ALA A 286 -15.60 -8.18 6.63
C ALA A 286 -16.37 -7.11 7.43
N ALA A 287 -17.03 -7.48 8.54
CA ALA A 287 -17.74 -6.54 9.41
C ALA A 287 -16.76 -5.51 10.03
N VAL A 288 -15.58 -5.96 10.49
CA VAL A 288 -14.52 -5.06 10.98
C VAL A 288 -14.01 -4.13 9.87
N SER A 289 -13.75 -4.67 8.67
CA SER A 289 -13.34 -3.86 7.52
C SER A 289 -14.41 -2.86 7.10
N ALA A 290 -15.70 -3.18 7.24
CA ALA A 290 -16.80 -2.26 6.93
C ALA A 290 -16.75 -0.98 7.77
N LEU A 291 -16.21 -1.04 8.99
CA LEU A 291 -16.00 0.14 9.84
C LEU A 291 -15.01 1.15 9.24
N SER A 292 -14.20 0.75 8.25
CA SER A 292 -13.31 1.65 7.54
C SER A 292 -14.03 2.60 6.57
N VAL A 293 -15.15 2.17 6.00
CA VAL A 293 -15.88 2.90 4.94
C VAL A 293 -16.35 4.29 5.40
N PRO A 294 -16.95 4.46 6.60
CA PRO A 294 -17.29 5.79 7.11
C PRO A 294 -16.11 6.76 7.20
N PHE A 295 -14.90 6.26 7.50
CA PHE A 295 -13.72 7.12 7.61
C PHE A 295 -13.26 7.65 6.25
N ILE A 296 -13.32 6.83 5.19
CA ILE A 296 -13.06 7.29 3.82
C ILE A 296 -14.09 8.37 3.44
N PHE A 297 -15.36 8.16 3.78
CA PHE A 297 -16.42 9.14 3.53
C PHE A 297 -16.19 10.45 4.30
N LEU A 298 -15.74 10.38 5.56
CA LEU A 298 -15.38 11.56 6.36
C LEU A 298 -14.16 12.30 5.79
N SER A 299 -13.16 11.56 5.29
CA SER A 299 -12.02 12.15 4.57
C SER A 299 -12.48 12.88 3.29
N ARG A 300 -13.39 12.27 2.52
CA ARG A 300 -13.99 12.88 1.33
C ARG A 300 -14.71 14.21 1.63
N LYS A 301 -15.43 14.30 2.75
CA LYS A 301 -16.14 15.53 3.15
C LYS A 301 -15.21 16.71 3.39
N GLN A 302 -13.91 16.49 3.60
CA GLN A 302 -12.95 17.56 3.80
C GLN A 302 -12.62 18.32 2.50
N ASN A 303 -13.03 17.81 1.33
CA ASN A 303 -12.79 18.41 0.01
C ASN A 303 -11.32 18.83 -0.21
N ALA A 304 -10.39 17.99 0.24
CA ALA A 304 -8.96 18.29 0.12
C ALA A 304 -8.54 18.36 -1.36
N PRO A 305 -7.67 19.30 -1.76
CA PRO A 305 -7.22 19.43 -3.15
C PRO A 305 -6.63 18.14 -3.72
N ALA A 306 -5.89 17.37 -2.91
CA ALA A 306 -5.32 16.08 -3.28
C ALA A 306 -6.37 14.99 -3.59
N ASP A 307 -7.65 15.18 -3.25
CA ASP A 307 -8.72 14.25 -3.57
C ASP A 307 -9.18 14.39 -5.03
N THR A 308 -9.15 15.60 -5.57
CA THR A 308 -9.58 15.88 -6.93
C THR A 308 -8.56 15.32 -7.93
N ILE A 309 -9.04 14.61 -8.91
CA ILE A 309 -8.25 14.14 -10.04
C ILE A 309 -8.43 15.20 -11.12
N GLU A 310 -7.43 16.06 -11.28
CA GLU A 310 -7.38 16.94 -12.45
C GLU A 310 -7.24 16.03 -13.68
N VAL A 311 -8.26 16.00 -14.50
CA VAL A 311 -8.14 15.55 -15.87
C VAL A 311 -7.21 16.58 -16.49
N VAL A 312 -5.96 16.20 -16.77
CA VAL A 312 -5.12 16.98 -17.67
C VAL A 312 -5.80 16.82 -19.03
N GLU A 313 -6.80 17.66 -19.28
CA GLU A 313 -7.19 18.00 -20.63
C GLU A 313 -5.90 18.56 -21.24
N ALA A 314 -5.30 17.83 -22.15
CA ALA A 314 -4.26 18.35 -23.01
C ALA A 314 -4.93 19.54 -23.71
N ALA A 315 -4.77 20.72 -23.12
CA ALA A 315 -4.98 21.96 -23.78
C ALA A 315 -3.99 21.95 -24.95
N VAL A 316 -4.47 21.50 -26.09
CA VAL A 316 -3.95 21.91 -27.36
C VAL A 316 -4.22 23.41 -27.42
N GLU A 317 -3.36 24.20 -26.78
CA GLU A 317 -3.27 25.60 -27.12
C GLU A 317 -2.96 25.64 -28.63
N PRO A 318 -3.82 26.23 -29.45
CA PRO A 318 -3.47 26.50 -30.83
C PRO A 318 -2.25 27.42 -30.74
N GLN A 319 -1.11 26.93 -31.23
CA GLN A 319 0.06 27.78 -31.44
C GLN A 319 -0.37 28.90 -32.38
N VAL A 320 -0.68 30.06 -31.79
CA VAL A 320 -0.77 31.31 -32.54
C VAL A 320 0.62 31.53 -33.11
N GLY A 321 0.73 31.33 -34.41
CA GLY A 321 1.97 31.58 -35.16
C GLY A 321 2.43 33.02 -34.91
N PRO A 322 3.74 33.29 -35.01
CA PRO A 322 4.26 34.60 -34.78
C PRO A 322 3.64 35.59 -35.78
N ALA A 323 2.90 36.56 -35.23
CA ALA A 323 2.31 37.66 -35.97
C ALA A 323 3.40 38.44 -36.72
N GLY A 324 3.10 38.69 -37.96
CA GLY A 324 3.69 39.54 -38.96
C GLY A 324 4.89 40.41 -38.63
N ILE A 325 5.92 40.19 -39.40
CA ILE A 325 7.00 41.17 -39.65
C ILE A 325 6.33 42.29 -40.47
N GLU A 326 6.09 43.44 -39.84
CA GLU A 326 5.78 44.67 -40.58
C GLU A 326 6.99 45.08 -41.44
N PRO A 327 6.81 45.42 -42.74
CA PRO A 327 7.90 45.93 -43.55
C PRO A 327 8.22 47.39 -43.18
N ALA A 328 9.47 47.63 -42.87
CA ALA A 328 9.98 48.99 -42.65
C ALA A 328 9.76 49.84 -43.91
N THR A 329 8.98 50.89 -43.82
CA THR A 329 8.90 51.95 -44.80
C THR A 329 10.19 52.78 -44.75
N THR A 330 10.99 52.68 -45.82
CA THR A 330 12.03 53.64 -46.11
C THR A 330 11.42 54.94 -46.60
N GLU A 331 11.57 56.03 -45.85
CA GLU A 331 11.48 57.37 -46.36
C GLU A 331 12.89 57.94 -46.52
N SER A 332 13.07 58.53 -47.67
CA SER A 332 14.20 59.20 -48.26
C SER A 332 14.74 60.42 -47.47
#